data_739beff1f23ab38aa3554aab00750878
#
_entry.id   739beff1f23ab38aa3554aab00750878
#
_cell.length_a   1.000
_cell.length_b   1.000
_cell.length_c   1.000
_cell.angle_alpha   90.00
_cell.angle_beta   90.00
_cell.angle_gamma   90.00
#
_symmetry.space_group_name_H-M   'P 1'
#
loop_
_entity.id
_entity.type
_entity.pdbx_description
1 polymer ?
#
loop_
_entity_poly.entity_id
_entity_poly.type
_entity_poly.pdbx_seq_one_letter_code
_entity_poly.pdbx_strand_id
1 'polypeptide(L)'
;MTITRRTFLIVGAVTAASVALPPFICAQASAANAARPIKAKVTMQVNGEQRALDLDTRTTLLDALRENLQLTGTKKGCDHGQCGACTVIADGRRINACLTLAVMHEGATIITIEGLGTPQNLHPMQAAFIKHDGYQCGYCTPGQICSAVAVLGEIRDGIPSHASPSLTEPPQLIASEIQERMSGNICRCGAYSNIIEAISEVAEASA
;
A
#
# COMPACT_ATOMS: atom_id res chain seq x y z
N MET A 1 59.03 -10.24 -27.00
CA MET A 1 58.16 -9.50 -27.91
C MET A 1 58.14 -8.06 -27.47
N THR A 2 58.85 -7.15 -28.11
CA THR A 2 58.90 -5.73 -27.72
C THR A 2 57.79 -4.97 -28.41
N ILE A 3 56.80 -4.50 -27.60
CA ILE A 3 55.71 -3.67 -28.11
C ILE A 3 56.26 -2.29 -28.43
N THR A 4 56.22 -1.87 -29.69
CA THR A 4 56.67 -0.53 -30.13
C THR A 4 55.58 0.51 -29.82
N ARG A 5 56.01 1.79 -29.61
CA ARG A 5 55.07 2.91 -29.37
C ARG A 5 53.98 3.00 -30.47
N ARG A 6 54.35 2.67 -31.71
CA ARG A 6 53.43 2.68 -32.86
C ARG A 6 52.36 1.60 -32.76
N THR A 7 52.75 0.39 -32.32
CA THR A 7 51.80 -0.72 -32.13
C THR A 7 50.80 -0.42 -30.97
N PHE A 8 51.31 0.23 -29.89
CA PHE A 8 50.46 0.64 -28.78
C PHE A 8 49.40 1.68 -29.18
N LEU A 9 49.80 2.67 -29.98
CA LEU A 9 48.87 3.71 -30.47
C LEU A 9 47.82 3.16 -31.46
N ILE A 10 48.19 2.20 -32.32
CA ILE A 10 47.24 1.58 -33.26
C ILE A 10 46.24 0.71 -32.50
N VAL A 11 46.68 -0.09 -31.51
CA VAL A 11 45.77 -0.93 -30.68
C VAL A 11 44.87 -0.06 -29.84
N GLY A 12 45.39 1.03 -29.23
CA GLY A 12 44.59 1.99 -28.47
C GLY A 12 43.51 2.71 -29.30
N ALA A 13 43.83 3.07 -30.56
CA ALA A 13 42.86 3.71 -31.47
C ALA A 13 41.75 2.73 -31.90
N VAL A 14 42.06 1.47 -32.15
CA VAL A 14 41.05 0.45 -32.51
C VAL A 14 40.15 0.11 -31.37
N THR A 15 40.65 0.02 -30.12
CA THR A 15 39.83 -0.21 -28.95
C THR A 15 38.96 1.01 -28.60
N ALA A 16 39.44 2.23 -28.78
CA ALA A 16 38.65 3.44 -28.60
C ALA A 16 37.51 3.56 -29.63
N ALA A 17 37.72 3.16 -30.88
CA ALA A 17 36.70 3.17 -31.93
C ALA A 17 35.59 2.12 -31.66
N SER A 18 35.91 0.98 -31.04
CA SER A 18 34.90 -0.06 -30.71
C SER A 18 34.00 0.29 -29.50
N VAL A 19 34.46 1.19 -28.61
CA VAL A 19 33.66 1.70 -27.49
C VAL A 19 32.78 2.90 -27.91
N ALA A 20 33.09 3.56 -29.02
CA ALA A 20 32.36 4.75 -29.52
C ALA A 20 31.13 4.40 -30.39
N LEU A 21 30.82 3.13 -30.62
CA LEU A 21 29.56 2.74 -31.27
C LEU A 21 28.41 2.94 -30.31
N PRO A 22 27.45 3.84 -30.57
CA PRO A 22 26.36 4.11 -29.66
C PRO A 22 25.48 2.84 -29.50
N PRO A 23 25.02 2.55 -28.28
CA PRO A 23 24.14 1.40 -28.00
C PRO A 23 22.71 1.58 -28.53
N PHE A 24 22.52 2.35 -29.60
CA PHE A 24 21.20 2.69 -30.12
C PHE A 24 20.48 1.52 -30.83
N ILE A 25 21.15 0.42 -31.13
CA ILE A 25 20.53 -0.70 -31.87
C ILE A 25 19.72 -1.61 -30.95
N CYS A 26 20.04 -1.69 -29.66
CA CYS A 26 19.26 -2.54 -28.71
C CYS A 26 18.02 -1.86 -28.12
N ALA A 27 17.93 -0.54 -28.12
CA ALA A 27 16.81 0.16 -27.48
C ALA A 27 15.54 0.22 -28.35
N GLN A 28 15.65 0.09 -29.68
CA GLN A 28 14.49 0.19 -30.58
C GLN A 28 13.69 -1.11 -30.69
N ALA A 29 14.29 -2.29 -30.42
CA ALA A 29 13.59 -3.56 -30.49
C ALA A 29 12.63 -3.81 -29.28
N SER A 30 12.85 -3.12 -28.15
CA SER A 30 12.07 -3.31 -26.93
C SER A 30 10.76 -2.49 -26.92
N ALA A 31 10.69 -1.38 -27.66
CA ALA A 31 9.50 -0.53 -27.66
C ALA A 31 8.40 -1.01 -28.63
N ALA A 32 8.75 -1.81 -29.63
CA ALA A 32 7.80 -2.28 -30.65
C ALA A 32 6.89 -3.41 -30.20
N ASN A 33 7.15 -4.05 -29.07
CA ASN A 33 6.42 -5.21 -28.57
C ASN A 33 5.71 -4.99 -27.22
N ALA A 34 5.56 -3.74 -26.80
CA ALA A 34 4.70 -3.42 -25.66
C ALA A 34 3.25 -3.76 -26.06
N ALA A 35 2.70 -4.83 -25.51
CA ALA A 35 1.30 -5.19 -25.73
C ALA A 35 0.42 -3.97 -25.46
N ARG A 36 -0.45 -3.63 -26.41
CA ARG A 36 -1.38 -2.51 -26.23
C ARG A 36 -2.17 -2.72 -24.95
N PRO A 37 -2.38 -1.67 -24.13
CA PRO A 37 -3.14 -1.78 -22.90
C PRO A 37 -4.57 -2.27 -23.21
N ILE A 38 -4.97 -3.32 -22.52
CA ILE A 38 -6.37 -3.81 -22.57
C ILE A 38 -7.12 -3.01 -21.50
N LYS A 39 -8.11 -2.24 -21.92
CA LYS A 39 -8.95 -1.47 -21.01
C LYS A 39 -10.21 -2.22 -20.64
N ALA A 40 -10.66 -2.02 -19.40
CA ALA A 40 -11.92 -2.50 -18.88
C ALA A 40 -12.62 -1.37 -18.11
N LYS A 41 -13.94 -1.33 -18.23
CA LYS A 41 -14.76 -0.48 -17.36
C LYS A 41 -14.93 -1.21 -16.03
N VAL A 42 -14.68 -0.51 -14.94
CA VAL A 42 -14.79 -1.01 -13.57
C VAL A 42 -15.66 -0.04 -12.80
N THR A 43 -16.69 -0.57 -12.15
CA THR A 43 -17.60 0.21 -11.29
C THR A 43 -17.46 -0.30 -9.87
N MET A 44 -17.17 0.59 -8.91
CA MET A 44 -17.07 0.26 -7.49
C MET A 44 -17.66 1.39 -6.65
N GLN A 45 -18.07 1.10 -5.43
CA GLN A 45 -18.50 2.09 -4.47
C GLN A 45 -17.28 2.52 -3.63
N VAL A 46 -16.83 3.77 -3.78
CA VAL A 46 -15.67 4.27 -3.03
C VAL A 46 -16.13 5.39 -2.09
N ASN A 47 -15.93 5.18 -0.79
CA ASN A 47 -16.33 6.12 0.26
C ASN A 47 -17.82 6.53 0.18
N GLY A 48 -18.69 5.57 -0.13
CA GLY A 48 -20.13 5.79 -0.28
C GLY A 48 -20.58 6.34 -1.62
N GLU A 49 -19.66 6.66 -2.55
CA GLU A 49 -19.98 7.15 -3.87
C GLU A 49 -19.68 6.11 -4.96
N GLN A 50 -20.61 5.93 -5.90
CA GLN A 50 -20.39 5.07 -7.06
C GLN A 50 -19.36 5.71 -8.01
N ARG A 51 -18.31 4.99 -8.33
CA ARG A 51 -17.23 5.41 -9.23
C ARG A 51 -17.13 4.44 -10.40
N ALA A 52 -17.18 4.95 -11.61
CA ALA A 52 -16.98 4.20 -12.85
C ALA A 52 -15.68 4.67 -13.51
N LEU A 53 -14.76 3.75 -13.76
CA LEU A 53 -13.43 4.02 -14.29
C LEU A 53 -13.18 3.18 -15.55
N ASP A 54 -12.49 3.75 -16.55
CA ASP A 54 -12.01 3.03 -17.73
C ASP A 54 -10.49 2.87 -17.58
N LEU A 55 -10.05 1.68 -17.12
CA LEU A 55 -8.70 1.42 -16.67
C LEU A 55 -8.02 0.35 -17.53
N ASP A 56 -6.69 0.44 -17.64
CA ASP A 56 -5.87 -0.71 -18.02
C ASP A 56 -6.09 -1.84 -17.00
N THR A 57 -6.33 -3.05 -17.49
CA THR A 57 -6.61 -4.23 -16.63
C THR A 57 -5.48 -4.56 -15.66
N ARG A 58 -4.29 -4.01 -15.86
CA ARG A 58 -3.12 -4.14 -14.98
C ARG A 58 -3.05 -3.08 -13.88
N THR A 59 -3.97 -2.10 -13.89
CA THR A 59 -3.99 -1.03 -12.88
C THR A 59 -4.29 -1.62 -11.50
N THR A 60 -3.41 -1.37 -10.52
CA THR A 60 -3.65 -1.76 -9.14
C THR A 60 -4.80 -0.95 -8.55
N LEU A 61 -5.46 -1.48 -7.52
CA LEU A 61 -6.46 -0.71 -6.77
C LEU A 61 -5.84 0.57 -6.19
N LEU A 62 -4.59 0.48 -5.70
CA LEU A 62 -3.84 1.64 -5.19
C LEU A 62 -3.70 2.74 -6.24
N ASP A 63 -3.30 2.40 -7.47
CA ASP A 63 -3.14 3.38 -8.54
C ASP A 63 -4.49 3.93 -8.99
N ALA A 64 -5.53 3.11 -9.06
CA ALA A 64 -6.89 3.57 -9.35
C ALA A 64 -7.37 4.61 -8.34
N LEU A 65 -7.17 4.37 -7.04
CA LEU A 65 -7.53 5.31 -5.98
C LEU A 65 -6.74 6.61 -6.08
N ARG A 66 -5.42 6.53 -6.23
CA ARG A 66 -4.53 7.69 -6.18
C ARG A 66 -4.52 8.52 -7.47
N GLU A 67 -4.33 7.84 -8.60
CA GLU A 67 -4.07 8.52 -9.89
C GLU A 67 -5.36 8.83 -10.66
N ASN A 68 -6.38 7.98 -10.54
CA ASN A 68 -7.64 8.18 -11.25
C ASN A 68 -8.69 8.89 -10.40
N LEU A 69 -8.83 8.53 -9.12
CA LEU A 69 -9.80 9.14 -8.21
C LEU A 69 -9.22 10.27 -7.35
N GLN A 70 -7.90 10.51 -7.40
CA GLN A 70 -7.20 11.56 -6.63
C GLN A 70 -7.35 11.39 -5.10
N LEU A 71 -7.65 10.17 -4.62
CA LEU A 71 -7.69 9.83 -3.20
C LEU A 71 -6.28 9.50 -2.71
N THR A 72 -5.51 10.53 -2.40
CA THR A 72 -4.08 10.43 -2.12
C THR A 72 -3.75 10.05 -0.67
N GLY A 73 -4.74 9.91 0.19
CA GLY A 73 -4.61 9.43 1.57
C GLY A 73 -4.04 8.03 1.64
N THR A 74 -4.52 7.11 0.81
CA THR A 74 -3.92 5.78 0.66
C THR A 74 -2.52 5.91 0.06
N LYS A 75 -1.47 5.44 0.76
CA LYS A 75 -0.07 5.74 0.40
C LYS A 75 0.63 4.61 -0.34
N LYS A 76 1.41 4.98 -1.36
CA LYS A 76 2.33 4.08 -2.06
C LYS A 76 3.68 4.07 -1.34
N GLY A 77 3.89 3.10 -0.44
CA GLY A 77 5.15 2.92 0.28
C GLY A 77 6.07 1.95 -0.48
N CYS A 78 5.90 0.65 -0.25
CA CYS A 78 6.75 -0.38 -0.88
C CYS A 78 6.27 -0.83 -2.26
N ASP A 79 4.98 -0.71 -2.57
CA ASP A 79 4.32 -1.16 -3.81
C ASP A 79 4.41 -2.67 -4.09
N HIS A 80 4.66 -3.47 -3.04
CA HIS A 80 4.75 -4.94 -3.12
C HIS A 80 4.28 -5.64 -1.83
N GLY A 81 3.32 -5.04 -1.10
CA GLY A 81 2.58 -5.67 -0.01
C GLY A 81 3.29 -5.82 1.33
N GLN A 82 4.48 -5.20 1.54
CA GLN A 82 5.28 -5.41 2.74
C GLN A 82 5.04 -4.38 3.85
N CYS A 83 4.57 -3.17 3.54
CA CYS A 83 4.58 -2.08 4.51
C CYS A 83 3.20 -1.69 5.07
N GLY A 84 2.11 -2.13 4.46
CA GLY A 84 0.76 -1.80 4.90
C GLY A 84 0.33 -0.32 4.74
N ALA A 85 1.18 0.57 4.19
CA ALA A 85 0.83 1.98 4.00
C ALA A 85 -0.35 2.21 3.04
N CYS A 86 -0.64 1.23 2.18
CA CYS A 86 -1.73 1.22 1.22
C CYS A 86 -2.98 0.48 1.71
N THR A 87 -3.09 0.15 3.00
CA THR A 87 -4.25 -0.56 3.53
C THR A 87 -5.53 0.26 3.32
N VAL A 88 -6.52 -0.41 2.74
CA VAL A 88 -7.91 0.05 2.60
C VAL A 88 -8.85 -1.03 3.12
N ILE A 89 -10.12 -0.72 3.31
CA ILE A 89 -11.16 -1.69 3.68
C ILE A 89 -11.99 -1.97 2.43
N ALA A 90 -11.94 -3.20 1.94
CA ALA A 90 -12.74 -3.68 0.81
C ALA A 90 -13.73 -4.72 1.30
N ASP A 91 -15.03 -4.47 1.11
CA ASP A 91 -16.13 -5.33 1.57
C ASP A 91 -15.98 -5.77 3.04
N GLY A 92 -15.61 -4.81 3.91
CA GLY A 92 -15.41 -5.01 5.34
C GLY A 92 -14.05 -5.63 5.73
N ARG A 93 -13.20 -5.99 4.77
CA ARG A 93 -11.90 -6.62 5.03
C ARG A 93 -10.75 -5.67 4.69
N ARG A 94 -9.73 -5.60 5.55
CA ARG A 94 -8.51 -4.84 5.23
C ARG A 94 -7.67 -5.57 4.19
N ILE A 95 -7.24 -4.84 3.17
CA ILE A 95 -6.38 -5.36 2.10
C ILE A 95 -5.26 -4.38 1.76
N ASN A 96 -4.17 -4.89 1.22
CA ASN A 96 -3.12 -4.07 0.63
C ASN A 96 -3.50 -3.70 -0.82
N ALA A 97 -3.92 -2.47 -1.05
CA ALA A 97 -4.37 -2.02 -2.36
C ALA A 97 -3.31 -2.13 -3.49
N CYS A 98 -2.02 -2.20 -3.15
CA CYS A 98 -0.94 -2.42 -4.11
C CYS A 98 -0.84 -3.88 -4.63
N LEU A 99 -1.47 -4.85 -3.93
CA LEU A 99 -1.41 -6.28 -4.28
C LEU A 99 -2.65 -6.79 -5.03
N THR A 100 -3.59 -5.92 -5.35
CA THR A 100 -4.82 -6.32 -6.04
C THR A 100 -5.09 -5.39 -7.22
N LEU A 101 -5.66 -5.94 -8.28
CA LEU A 101 -6.01 -5.18 -9.47
C LEU A 101 -7.38 -4.53 -9.29
N ALA A 102 -7.54 -3.30 -9.78
CA ALA A 102 -8.81 -2.58 -9.70
C ALA A 102 -9.97 -3.36 -10.34
N VAL A 103 -9.71 -4.07 -11.45
CA VAL A 103 -10.70 -4.90 -12.16
C VAL A 103 -11.26 -6.06 -11.33
N MET A 104 -10.56 -6.49 -10.27
CA MET A 104 -11.02 -7.55 -9.36
C MET A 104 -12.06 -7.05 -8.35
N HIS A 105 -12.29 -5.73 -8.30
CA HIS A 105 -13.19 -5.08 -7.36
C HIS A 105 -14.45 -4.50 -8.03
N GLU A 106 -14.87 -5.09 -9.17
CA GLU A 106 -16.16 -4.74 -9.78
C GLU A 106 -17.30 -4.96 -8.78
N GLY A 107 -18.09 -3.92 -8.53
CA GLY A 107 -19.19 -3.93 -7.57
C GLY A 107 -18.81 -3.87 -6.10
N ALA A 108 -17.51 -3.89 -5.75
CA ALA A 108 -17.05 -3.89 -4.38
C ALA A 108 -17.25 -2.53 -3.69
N THR A 109 -17.35 -2.56 -2.36
CA THR A 109 -17.36 -1.37 -1.49
C THR A 109 -15.97 -1.13 -0.92
N ILE A 110 -15.35 -0.02 -1.27
CA ILE A 110 -14.02 0.38 -0.83
C ILE A 110 -14.12 1.58 0.11
N ILE A 111 -13.51 1.48 1.28
CA ILE A 111 -13.36 2.57 2.24
C ILE A 111 -11.89 2.90 2.37
N THR A 112 -11.53 4.15 2.09
CA THR A 112 -10.20 4.73 2.31
C THR A 112 -10.21 5.63 3.55
N ILE A 113 -9.05 6.17 3.92
CA ILE A 113 -8.95 7.10 5.05
C ILE A 113 -9.88 8.32 4.90
N GLU A 114 -10.10 8.77 3.66
CA GLU A 114 -10.98 9.90 3.36
C GLU A 114 -12.46 9.59 3.61
N GLY A 115 -12.82 8.30 3.60
CA GLY A 115 -14.20 7.86 3.85
C GLY A 115 -14.52 7.56 5.32
N LEU A 116 -13.53 7.56 6.22
CA LEU A 116 -13.77 7.26 7.64
C LEU A 116 -14.34 8.44 8.41
N GLY A 117 -13.90 9.66 8.13
CA GLY A 117 -14.36 10.86 8.81
C GLY A 117 -13.98 12.13 8.06
N THR A 118 -14.47 13.28 8.57
CA THR A 118 -14.17 14.61 8.02
C THR A 118 -13.39 15.44 9.04
N PRO A 119 -12.73 16.53 8.64
CA PRO A 119 -12.04 17.43 9.59
C PRO A 119 -12.94 17.97 10.69
N GLN A 120 -14.25 18.08 10.44
CA GLN A 120 -15.25 18.58 11.39
C GLN A 120 -15.86 17.45 12.24
N ASN A 121 -15.75 16.22 11.80
CA ASN A 121 -16.29 15.02 12.46
C ASN A 121 -15.35 13.85 12.23
N LEU A 122 -14.27 13.81 13.00
CA LEU A 122 -13.28 12.74 12.92
C LEU A 122 -13.87 11.40 13.34
N HIS A 123 -13.46 10.34 12.68
CA HIS A 123 -13.70 9.00 13.18
C HIS A 123 -12.98 8.83 14.54
N PRO A 124 -13.55 8.09 15.53
CA PRO A 124 -12.91 7.88 16.84
C PRO A 124 -11.45 7.47 16.76
N MET A 125 -11.10 6.56 15.83
CA MET A 125 -9.73 6.14 15.60
C MET A 125 -8.83 7.28 15.12
N GLN A 126 -9.31 8.18 14.27
CA GLN A 126 -8.54 9.37 13.85
C GLN A 126 -8.29 10.31 15.02
N ALA A 127 -9.31 10.54 15.87
CA ALA A 127 -9.18 11.36 17.06
C ALA A 127 -8.20 10.76 18.08
N ALA A 128 -8.26 9.44 18.31
CA ALA A 128 -7.34 8.74 19.19
C ALA A 128 -5.89 8.81 18.71
N PHE A 129 -5.65 8.66 17.40
CA PHE A 129 -4.30 8.83 16.83
C PHE A 129 -3.73 10.23 17.03
N ILE A 130 -4.57 11.27 17.00
CA ILE A 130 -4.16 12.64 17.31
C ILE A 130 -3.86 12.78 18.81
N LYS A 131 -4.73 12.27 19.66
CA LYS A 131 -4.62 12.36 21.12
C LYS A 131 -3.36 11.69 21.68
N HIS A 132 -3.00 10.52 21.12
CA HIS A 132 -1.87 9.69 21.57
C HIS A 132 -0.59 9.91 20.74
N ASP A 133 -0.54 10.90 19.86
CA ASP A 133 0.58 11.07 18.93
C ASP A 133 0.95 9.79 18.17
N GLY A 134 -0.07 9.05 17.70
CA GLY A 134 0.08 7.77 16.98
C GLY A 134 0.78 7.90 15.62
N TYR A 135 1.49 8.97 15.38
CA TYR A 135 2.23 9.27 14.15
C TYR A 135 3.36 10.27 14.39
N GLN A 136 4.33 10.31 13.46
CA GLN A 136 5.33 11.37 13.37
C GLN A 136 5.30 11.97 11.96
N CYS A 137 5.91 11.32 10.95
CA CYS A 137 5.87 11.84 9.58
C CYS A 137 4.48 11.74 8.92
N GLY A 138 3.55 10.96 9.46
CA GLY A 138 2.19 10.80 8.96
C GLY A 138 2.05 9.89 7.72
N TYR A 139 3.14 9.42 7.11
CA TYR A 139 3.07 8.68 5.85
C TYR A 139 2.34 7.33 5.98
N CYS A 140 2.61 6.54 7.02
CA CYS A 140 1.94 5.26 7.26
C CYS A 140 0.55 5.42 7.91
N THR A 141 0.23 6.61 8.45
CA THR A 141 -0.94 6.83 9.31
C THR A 141 -2.27 6.46 8.65
N PRO A 142 -2.55 6.79 7.39
CA PRO A 142 -3.78 6.35 6.73
C PRO A 142 -3.97 4.83 6.73
N GLY A 143 -2.90 4.09 6.38
CA GLY A 143 -2.92 2.63 6.40
C GLY A 143 -3.04 2.05 7.82
N GLN A 144 -2.38 2.67 8.81
CA GLN A 144 -2.50 2.28 10.22
C GLN A 144 -3.94 2.43 10.72
N ILE A 145 -4.57 3.57 10.45
CA ILE A 145 -5.96 3.85 10.87
C ILE A 145 -6.95 2.90 10.19
N CYS A 146 -6.87 2.72 8.86
CA CYS A 146 -7.75 1.79 8.15
C CYS A 146 -7.57 0.35 8.67
N SER A 147 -6.33 -0.07 8.92
CA SER A 147 -6.04 -1.38 9.50
C SER A 147 -6.60 -1.52 10.90
N ALA A 148 -6.41 -0.52 11.77
CA ALA A 148 -6.91 -0.52 13.15
C ALA A 148 -8.43 -0.64 13.23
N VAL A 149 -9.16 0.11 12.39
CA VAL A 149 -10.63 0.02 12.32
C VAL A 149 -11.07 -1.39 11.95
N ALA A 150 -10.44 -1.99 10.94
CA ALA A 150 -10.77 -3.36 10.52
C ALA A 150 -10.37 -4.41 11.58
N VAL A 151 -9.22 -4.23 12.25
CA VAL A 151 -8.76 -5.11 13.35
C VAL A 151 -9.77 -5.19 14.48
N LEU A 152 -10.35 -4.06 14.90
CA LEU A 152 -11.39 -4.09 15.94
C LEU A 152 -12.66 -4.83 15.46
N GLY A 153 -12.96 -4.75 14.16
CA GLY A 153 -14.01 -5.57 13.53
C GLY A 153 -13.68 -7.06 13.60
N GLU A 154 -12.49 -7.45 13.15
CA GLU A 154 -12.01 -8.84 13.18
C GLU A 154 -12.09 -9.48 14.58
N ILE A 155 -11.70 -8.72 15.63
CA ILE A 155 -11.75 -9.18 17.00
C ILE A 155 -13.22 -9.39 17.44
N ARG A 156 -14.11 -8.46 17.15
CA ARG A 156 -15.55 -8.57 17.45
C ARG A 156 -16.21 -9.75 16.74
N ASP A 157 -15.78 -10.03 15.51
CA ASP A 157 -16.28 -11.15 14.70
C ASP A 157 -15.67 -12.50 15.13
N GLY A 158 -14.83 -12.51 16.17
CA GLY A 158 -14.22 -13.73 16.71
C GLY A 158 -13.15 -14.35 15.82
N ILE A 159 -12.57 -13.60 14.88
CA ILE A 159 -11.53 -14.10 13.97
C ILE A 159 -10.21 -14.24 14.76
N PRO A 160 -9.64 -15.47 14.91
CA PRO A 160 -8.41 -15.66 15.67
C PRO A 160 -7.18 -15.10 14.95
N SER A 161 -6.12 -14.79 15.71
CA SER A 161 -4.79 -14.43 15.20
C SER A 161 -3.73 -15.41 15.72
N HIS A 162 -2.46 -15.19 15.36
CA HIS A 162 -1.34 -15.98 15.91
C HIS A 162 -1.11 -15.73 17.41
N ALA A 163 -1.58 -14.62 17.96
CA ALA A 163 -1.52 -14.33 19.41
C ALA A 163 -2.70 -14.95 20.18
N SER A 164 -3.76 -15.38 19.49
CA SER A 164 -4.94 -15.97 20.13
C SER A 164 -4.60 -17.35 20.71
N PRO A 165 -4.87 -17.60 22.00
CA PRO A 165 -4.52 -18.87 22.65
C PRO A 165 -5.35 -20.06 22.16
N SER A 166 -6.52 -19.79 21.57
CA SER A 166 -7.45 -20.78 21.03
C SER A 166 -7.99 -20.33 19.68
N LEU A 167 -8.19 -21.27 18.76
CA LEU A 167 -8.82 -21.00 17.44
C LEU A 167 -10.35 -21.05 17.50
N THR A 168 -10.91 -21.56 18.60
CA THR A 168 -12.35 -21.78 18.78
C THR A 168 -12.98 -20.84 19.80
N GLU A 169 -12.18 -20.15 20.59
CA GLU A 169 -12.63 -19.15 21.55
C GLU A 169 -12.46 -17.73 20.96
N PRO A 170 -13.35 -16.79 21.29
CA PRO A 170 -13.20 -15.40 20.86
C PRO A 170 -11.85 -14.82 21.31
N PRO A 171 -11.12 -14.13 20.42
CA PRO A 171 -9.87 -13.48 20.79
C PRO A 171 -10.12 -12.40 21.82
N GLN A 172 -9.18 -12.23 22.75
CA GLN A 172 -9.27 -11.18 23.77
C GLN A 172 -8.76 -9.86 23.23
N LEU A 173 -9.40 -8.76 23.66
CA LEU A 173 -8.98 -7.41 23.30
C LEU A 173 -7.81 -6.96 24.20
N ILE A 174 -6.61 -7.49 23.96
CA ILE A 174 -5.39 -7.19 24.70
C ILE A 174 -4.30 -6.65 23.78
N ALA A 175 -3.31 -5.97 24.35
CA ALA A 175 -2.26 -5.33 23.58
C ALA A 175 -1.50 -6.29 22.67
N SER A 176 -1.21 -7.51 23.09
CA SER A 176 -0.52 -8.51 22.27
C SER A 176 -1.34 -8.96 21.06
N GLU A 177 -2.65 -9.06 21.17
CA GLU A 177 -3.54 -9.35 20.05
C GLU A 177 -3.57 -8.22 19.04
N ILE A 178 -3.63 -6.96 19.53
CA ILE A 178 -3.57 -5.77 18.67
C ILE A 178 -2.21 -5.69 17.97
N GLN A 179 -1.10 -5.89 18.69
CA GLN A 179 0.25 -5.86 18.15
C GLN A 179 0.44 -6.86 17.02
N GLU A 180 -0.01 -8.10 17.22
CA GLU A 180 0.08 -9.15 16.21
C GLU A 180 -0.70 -8.76 14.95
N ARG A 181 -1.94 -8.32 15.10
CA ARG A 181 -2.79 -7.94 13.95
C ARG A 181 -2.26 -6.71 13.20
N MET A 182 -1.58 -5.80 13.91
CA MET A 182 -0.99 -4.59 13.33
C MET A 182 0.43 -4.80 12.80
N SER A 183 1.04 -5.98 12.98
CA SER A 183 2.43 -6.27 12.60
C SER A 183 2.75 -6.03 11.12
N GLY A 184 1.75 -6.17 10.23
CA GLY A 184 1.87 -5.89 8.80
C GLY A 184 1.88 -4.40 8.42
N ASN A 185 1.62 -3.48 9.36
CA ASN A 185 1.58 -2.04 9.13
C ASN A 185 2.84 -1.38 9.71
N ILE A 186 3.85 -1.15 8.86
CA ILE A 186 5.18 -0.69 9.28
C ILE A 186 5.19 0.83 9.48
N CYS A 187 5.67 1.27 10.65
CA CYS A 187 5.98 2.67 10.95
C CYS A 187 7.48 2.89 11.03
N ARG A 188 8.08 3.56 10.04
CA ARG A 188 9.53 3.81 10.03
C ARG A 188 9.99 4.75 11.14
N CYS A 189 9.11 5.63 11.63
CA CYS A 189 9.37 6.53 12.75
C CYS A 189 9.28 5.84 14.13
N GLY A 190 8.72 4.63 14.20
CA GLY A 190 8.66 3.84 15.43
C GLY A 190 7.55 4.24 16.40
N ALA A 191 6.46 4.86 15.94
CA ALA A 191 5.34 5.29 16.80
C ALA A 191 4.45 4.14 17.30
N TYR A 192 4.96 2.91 17.37
CA TYR A 192 4.15 1.72 17.64
C TYR A 192 3.45 1.72 19.00
N SER A 193 4.13 2.15 20.09
CA SER A 193 3.52 2.25 21.42
C SER A 193 2.28 3.14 21.40
N ASN A 194 2.43 4.33 20.83
CA ASN A 194 1.37 5.32 20.74
C ASN A 194 0.21 4.86 19.84
N ILE A 195 0.52 4.14 18.75
CA ILE A 195 -0.48 3.51 17.88
C ILE A 195 -1.30 2.48 18.66
N ILE A 196 -0.65 1.62 19.46
CA ILE A 196 -1.34 0.61 20.26
C ILE A 196 -2.21 1.26 21.34
N GLU A 197 -1.71 2.31 22.00
CA GLU A 197 -2.50 3.08 22.99
C GLU A 197 -3.75 3.70 22.35
N ALA A 198 -3.61 4.31 21.17
CA ALA A 198 -4.74 4.87 20.42
C ALA A 198 -5.80 3.81 20.07
N ILE A 199 -5.36 2.64 19.61
CA ILE A 199 -6.27 1.53 19.28
C ILE A 199 -6.96 0.99 20.53
N SER A 200 -6.22 0.83 21.65
CA SER A 200 -6.74 0.33 22.91
C SER A 200 -7.83 1.25 23.49
N GLU A 201 -7.61 2.58 23.43
CA GLU A 201 -8.64 3.54 23.87
C GLU A 201 -9.95 3.40 23.09
N VAL A 202 -9.87 3.30 21.76
CA VAL A 202 -11.08 3.15 20.93
C VAL A 202 -11.75 1.81 21.19
N ALA A 203 -10.97 0.78 21.45
CA ALA A 203 -11.46 -0.55 21.76
C ALA A 203 -12.25 -0.57 23.06
N GLU A 204 -11.71 0.03 24.13
CA GLU A 204 -12.37 0.14 25.43
C GLU A 204 -13.66 0.96 25.37
N ALA A 205 -13.69 2.04 24.57
CA ALA A 205 -14.87 2.87 24.37
C ALA A 205 -15.99 2.18 23.57
N SER A 206 -15.68 1.07 22.87
CA SER A 206 -16.60 0.33 22.01
C SER A 206 -17.09 -0.99 22.62
N ALA A 207 -16.56 -1.38 23.79
CA ALA A 207 -16.92 -2.56 24.55
C ALA A 207 -18.11 -2.30 25.46
#